data_5c948863f7b7f7685d2667065dca1fc5
#
_entry.id   5c948863f7b7f7685d2667065dca1fc5
#
_cell.length_a   1.000
_cell.length_b   1.000
_cell.length_c   1.000
_cell.angle_alpha   90.00
_cell.angle_beta   90.00
_cell.angle_gamma   90.00
#
_symmetry.space_group_name_H-M   'P 1'
#
loop_
_entity.id
_entity.type
_entity.pdbx_description
1 polymer ?
#
loop_
_entity_poly.entity_id
_entity_poly.type
_entity_poly.pdbx_seq_one_letter_code
_entity_poly.pdbx_strand_id
1 'polypeptide(L)'
;MGKNIGIRIVGDPILEKKCKTVKVLNDEVKDIIEDLKTTLKFSGGFGIAAPQIGIDKKIVLINVDPEKCYYQDAEEIKDLILINPVWKNVSVEKYSEYEGCLSVPEIRGKVERYYKIELEYLDENFDKKTRVLSGFSARVVQHECDHLNGIVFLNKVSKNGFATKKTIDMFNLREL
;
A
#
# COMPACT_ATOMS: atom_id res chain seq x y z
N MET A 1 -6.66 9.30 20.15
CA MET A 1 -5.26 8.83 20.02
C MET A 1 -5.31 7.40 19.50
N GLY A 2 -4.75 7.17 18.31
CA GLY A 2 -4.82 5.87 17.65
C GLY A 2 -4.06 4.77 18.41
N LYS A 3 -4.46 3.53 18.18
CA LYS A 3 -3.84 2.34 18.79
C LYS A 3 -2.86 1.73 17.80
N ASN A 4 -1.74 1.21 18.29
CA ASN A 4 -0.88 0.33 17.50
C ASN A 4 -1.51 -1.06 17.46
N ILE A 5 -2.03 -1.44 16.30
CA ILE A 5 -2.73 -2.72 16.11
C ILE A 5 -1.79 -3.71 15.44
N GLY A 6 -1.80 -4.96 15.92
CA GLY A 6 -1.00 -6.04 15.31
C GLY A 6 -1.37 -6.27 13.84
N ILE A 7 -0.35 -6.30 12.97
CA ILE A 7 -0.51 -6.54 11.54
C ILE A 7 -1.00 -7.97 11.29
N ARG A 8 -2.04 -8.11 10.47
CA ARG A 8 -2.53 -9.39 9.97
C ARG A 8 -1.53 -9.96 8.95
N ILE A 9 -1.16 -11.21 9.13
CA ILE A 9 -0.16 -11.89 8.30
C ILE A 9 -0.86 -12.76 7.27
N VAL A 10 -0.22 -12.97 6.13
CA VAL A 10 -0.71 -13.83 5.05
C VAL A 10 -1.20 -15.18 5.57
N GLY A 11 -2.38 -15.62 5.12
CA GLY A 11 -3.14 -16.74 5.68
C GLY A 11 -4.31 -16.28 6.57
N ASP A 12 -4.33 -15.02 7.05
CA ASP A 12 -5.54 -14.47 7.67
C ASP A 12 -6.60 -14.21 6.60
N PRO A 13 -7.82 -14.80 6.73
CA PRO A 13 -8.88 -14.69 5.72
C PRO A 13 -9.32 -13.26 5.41
N ILE A 14 -9.06 -12.29 6.30
CA ILE A 14 -9.40 -10.87 6.06
C ILE A 14 -8.61 -10.29 4.88
N LEU A 15 -7.37 -10.76 4.65
CA LEU A 15 -6.50 -10.28 3.58
C LEU A 15 -6.93 -10.76 2.19
N GLU A 16 -7.82 -11.75 2.13
CA GLU A 16 -8.37 -12.31 0.89
C GLU A 16 -9.77 -11.79 0.56
N LYS A 17 -10.32 -10.92 1.43
CA LYS A 17 -11.66 -10.36 1.26
C LYS A 17 -11.62 -9.03 0.51
N LYS A 18 -12.61 -8.84 -0.38
CA LYS A 18 -12.89 -7.52 -0.95
C LYS A 18 -13.54 -6.63 0.09
N CYS A 19 -12.90 -5.52 0.42
CA CYS A 19 -13.33 -4.59 1.46
C CYS A 19 -14.62 -3.84 1.10
N LYS A 20 -15.37 -3.46 2.13
CA LYS A 20 -16.60 -2.68 2.03
C LYS A 20 -16.31 -1.21 1.82
N THR A 21 -17.15 -0.59 0.99
CA THR A 21 -17.15 0.86 0.76
C THR A 21 -17.55 1.60 2.04
N VAL A 22 -16.83 2.66 2.37
CA VAL A 22 -17.18 3.61 3.43
C VAL A 22 -18.25 4.56 2.87
N LYS A 23 -19.39 4.64 3.53
CA LYS A 23 -20.54 5.46 3.07
C LYS A 23 -20.65 6.80 3.77
N VAL A 24 -20.08 6.93 4.96
CA VAL A 24 -20.19 8.12 5.82
C VAL A 24 -18.94 8.25 6.68
N LEU A 25 -18.48 9.47 6.88
CA LEU A 25 -17.41 9.79 7.82
C LEU A 25 -18.01 9.90 9.23
N ASN A 26 -17.89 8.84 10.01
CA ASN A 26 -18.31 8.79 11.41
C ASN A 26 -17.09 8.59 12.33
N ASP A 27 -17.30 8.56 13.63
CA ASP A 27 -16.21 8.42 14.60
C ASP A 27 -15.46 7.08 14.43
N GLU A 28 -16.16 5.99 14.06
CA GLU A 28 -15.52 4.71 13.73
C GLU A 28 -14.47 4.86 12.62
N VAL A 29 -14.80 5.58 11.55
CA VAL A 29 -13.89 5.81 10.41
C VAL A 29 -12.69 6.66 10.83
N LYS A 30 -12.92 7.68 11.67
CA LYS A 30 -11.85 8.52 12.21
C LYS A 30 -10.91 7.72 13.12
N ASP A 31 -11.44 6.85 13.96
CA ASP A 31 -10.65 5.97 14.82
C ASP A 31 -9.80 5.00 13.98
N ILE A 32 -10.35 4.44 12.89
CA ILE A 32 -9.60 3.59 11.97
C ILE A 32 -8.42 4.35 11.34
N ILE A 33 -8.64 5.59 10.91
CA ILE A 33 -7.59 6.43 10.32
C ILE A 33 -6.47 6.66 11.34
N GLU A 34 -6.79 6.98 12.58
CA GLU A 34 -5.80 7.19 13.64
C GLU A 34 -5.06 5.90 14.03
N ASP A 35 -5.75 4.76 14.01
CA ASP A 35 -5.14 3.44 14.21
C ASP A 35 -4.16 3.08 13.09
N LEU A 36 -4.51 3.38 11.83
CA LEU A 36 -3.62 3.21 10.66
C LEU A 36 -2.37 4.09 10.80
N LYS A 37 -2.53 5.38 11.12
CA LYS A 37 -1.40 6.31 11.33
C LYS A 37 -0.45 5.79 12.42
N THR A 38 -1.01 5.39 13.54
CA THR A 38 -0.22 4.87 14.67
C THR A 38 0.48 3.57 14.30
N THR A 39 -0.23 2.62 13.69
CA THR A 39 0.33 1.31 13.32
C THR A 39 1.42 1.45 12.26
N LEU A 40 1.22 2.27 11.21
CA LEU A 40 2.23 2.48 10.18
C LEU A 40 3.51 3.09 10.74
N LYS A 41 3.38 4.07 11.63
CA LYS A 41 4.53 4.71 12.29
C LYS A 41 5.42 3.70 13.03
N PHE A 42 4.82 2.69 13.68
CA PHE A 42 5.56 1.64 14.39
C PHE A 42 6.08 0.53 13.47
N SER A 43 5.41 0.28 12.34
CA SER A 43 5.76 -0.80 11.40
C SER A 43 6.86 -0.42 10.41
N GLY A 44 7.07 0.87 10.12
CA GLY A 44 8.12 1.35 9.23
C GLY A 44 7.88 1.10 7.74
N GLY A 45 6.61 0.97 7.31
CA GLY A 45 6.22 0.83 5.90
C GLY A 45 5.96 2.18 5.22
N PHE A 46 5.70 2.14 3.92
CA PHE A 46 5.32 3.32 3.11
C PHE A 46 3.81 3.44 2.89
N GLY A 47 3.05 2.39 3.23
CA GLY A 47 1.61 2.36 3.18
C GLY A 47 1.04 1.25 4.07
N ILE A 48 -0.25 1.38 4.37
CA ILE A 48 -1.01 0.38 5.11
C ILE A 48 -2.49 0.48 4.75
N ALA A 49 -3.13 -0.66 4.56
CA ALA A 49 -4.56 -0.76 4.28
C ALA A 49 -5.34 -1.32 5.48
N ALA A 50 -6.58 -0.90 5.66
CA ALA A 50 -7.43 -1.30 6.77
C ALA A 50 -7.53 -2.83 6.98
N PRO A 51 -7.58 -3.70 5.94
CA PRO A 51 -7.57 -5.15 6.16
C PRO A 51 -6.30 -5.65 6.85
N GLN A 52 -5.17 -4.96 6.73
CA GLN A 52 -3.94 -5.34 7.42
C GLN A 52 -4.00 -5.12 8.94
N ILE A 53 -4.92 -4.31 9.42
CA ILE A 53 -5.25 -4.18 10.85
C ILE A 53 -6.55 -4.88 11.24
N GLY A 54 -7.07 -5.76 10.36
CA GLY A 54 -8.24 -6.58 10.62
C GLY A 54 -9.58 -5.90 10.35
N ILE A 55 -9.63 -4.82 9.58
CA ILE A 55 -10.82 -4.01 9.34
C ILE A 55 -11.25 -4.11 7.86
N ASP A 56 -12.48 -4.57 7.64
CA ASP A 56 -13.10 -4.77 6.32
C ASP A 56 -13.68 -3.45 5.77
N LYS A 57 -12.81 -2.46 5.52
CA LYS A 57 -13.20 -1.15 4.95
C LYS A 57 -12.18 -0.67 3.93
N LYS A 58 -12.65 0.04 2.89
CA LYS A 58 -11.79 0.63 1.87
C LYS A 58 -11.14 1.91 2.39
N ILE A 59 -10.11 1.75 3.24
CA ILE A 59 -9.31 2.85 3.77
C ILE A 59 -7.84 2.45 3.65
N VAL A 60 -7.02 3.40 3.16
CA VAL A 60 -5.57 3.26 3.01
C VAL A 60 -4.90 4.51 3.56
N LEU A 61 -3.75 4.34 4.17
CA LEU A 61 -2.81 5.41 4.50
C LEU A 61 -1.52 5.21 3.70
N ILE A 62 -1.06 6.27 3.04
CA ILE A 62 0.23 6.34 2.34
C ILE A 62 1.11 7.37 3.03
N ASN A 63 2.35 6.98 3.32
CA ASN A 63 3.38 7.85 3.87
C ASN A 63 4.72 7.49 3.23
N VAL A 64 5.14 8.24 2.21
CA VAL A 64 6.39 8.02 1.48
C VAL A 64 7.39 9.10 1.90
N ASP A 65 8.49 8.65 2.49
CA ASP A 65 9.64 9.47 2.81
C ASP A 65 10.77 9.09 1.83
N PRO A 66 11.13 9.97 0.88
CA PRO A 66 12.17 9.68 -0.11
C PRO A 66 13.54 9.36 0.52
N GLU A 67 13.84 9.90 1.69
CA GLU A 67 15.11 9.64 2.37
C GLU A 67 15.20 8.21 2.93
N LYS A 68 14.05 7.53 3.09
CA LYS A 68 13.97 6.15 3.60
C LYS A 68 13.75 5.11 2.52
N CYS A 69 13.59 5.54 1.27
CA CYS A 69 13.38 4.61 0.16
C CYS A 69 14.59 4.58 -0.79
N TYR A 70 14.76 3.45 -1.48
CA TYR A 70 15.85 3.29 -2.46
C TYR A 70 15.51 3.88 -3.85
N TYR A 71 14.29 4.35 -4.05
CA TYR A 71 13.79 4.80 -5.34
C TYR A 71 14.01 6.30 -5.50
N GLN A 72 14.77 6.68 -6.53
CA GLN A 72 15.12 8.08 -6.80
C GLN A 72 13.92 8.91 -7.29
N ASP A 73 12.88 8.26 -7.79
CA ASP A 73 11.65 8.87 -8.30
C ASP A 73 10.51 8.93 -7.28
N ALA A 74 10.82 8.69 -6.00
CA ALA A 74 9.84 8.77 -4.93
C ALA A 74 9.48 10.22 -4.61
N GLU A 75 8.20 10.58 -4.74
CA GLU A 75 7.67 11.85 -4.23
C GLU A 75 7.40 11.75 -2.73
N GLU A 76 7.69 12.81 -1.98
CA GLU A 76 7.29 12.90 -0.57
C GLU A 76 5.77 12.91 -0.46
N ILE A 77 5.22 12.00 0.33
CA ILE A 77 3.80 11.93 0.67
C ILE A 77 3.68 11.79 2.18
N LYS A 78 3.08 12.77 2.84
CA LYS A 78 2.83 12.76 4.28
C LYS A 78 1.38 12.44 4.57
N ASP A 79 1.14 11.33 5.27
CA ASP A 79 -0.15 10.93 5.84
C ASP A 79 -1.35 11.10 4.89
N LEU A 80 -1.18 10.67 3.63
CA LEU A 80 -2.24 10.72 2.63
C LEU A 80 -3.29 9.63 2.92
N ILE A 81 -4.46 10.05 3.38
CA ILE A 81 -5.61 9.17 3.59
C ILE A 81 -6.39 9.00 2.30
N LEU A 82 -6.64 7.74 1.95
CA LEU A 82 -7.44 7.36 0.78
C LEU A 82 -8.65 6.56 1.24
N ILE A 83 -9.84 7.16 1.17
CA ILE A 83 -11.11 6.48 1.44
C ILE A 83 -11.75 6.15 0.10
N ASN A 84 -12.16 4.90 -0.09
CA ASN A 84 -12.74 4.38 -1.34
C ASN A 84 -11.89 4.67 -2.59
N PRO A 85 -10.58 4.47 -2.57
CA PRO A 85 -9.74 4.80 -3.71
C PRO A 85 -10.10 3.96 -4.94
N VAL A 86 -10.05 4.63 -6.10
CA VAL A 86 -10.13 4.01 -7.42
C VAL A 86 -9.02 4.60 -8.26
N TRP A 87 -8.28 3.78 -8.97
CA TRP A 87 -7.23 4.26 -9.86
C TRP A 87 -7.37 3.67 -11.27
N LYS A 88 -6.85 4.40 -12.23
CA LYS A 88 -6.68 3.96 -13.62
C LYS A 88 -5.27 4.30 -14.10
N ASN A 89 -4.74 3.53 -15.03
CA ASN A 89 -3.47 3.88 -15.67
C ASN A 89 -3.68 5.06 -16.63
N VAL A 90 -2.71 5.97 -16.66
CA VAL A 90 -2.67 7.11 -17.61
C VAL A 90 -1.56 6.95 -18.65
N SER A 91 -0.76 5.89 -18.54
CA SER A 91 0.19 5.45 -19.55
C SER A 91 0.17 3.93 -19.65
N VAL A 92 0.65 3.38 -20.74
CA VAL A 92 0.83 1.93 -20.94
C VAL A 92 2.12 1.42 -20.31
N GLU A 93 3.01 2.33 -19.94
CA GLU A 93 4.30 2.02 -19.34
C GLU A 93 4.14 1.29 -18.02
N LYS A 94 4.89 0.20 -17.88
CA LYS A 94 4.99 -0.61 -16.68
C LYS A 94 6.44 -0.89 -16.36
N TYR A 95 6.72 -1.17 -15.09
CA TYR A 95 8.03 -1.57 -14.65
C TYR A 95 7.93 -2.61 -13.54
N SER A 96 8.92 -3.48 -13.47
CA SER A 96 9.00 -4.57 -12.50
C SER A 96 10.03 -4.25 -11.43
N GLU A 97 9.60 -4.33 -10.17
CA GLU A 97 10.46 -4.10 -9.00
C GLU A 97 10.10 -5.03 -7.86
N TYR A 98 11.04 -5.20 -6.93
CA TYR A 98 10.78 -5.97 -5.72
C TYR A 98 9.87 -5.21 -4.76
N GLU A 99 8.76 -5.83 -4.41
CA GLU A 99 7.84 -5.36 -3.38
C GLU A 99 8.00 -6.19 -2.10
N GLY A 100 7.79 -5.52 -0.97
CA GLY A 100 7.55 -6.16 0.32
C GLY A 100 6.19 -5.76 0.84
N CYS A 101 5.71 -6.45 1.85
CA CYS A 101 4.45 -6.16 2.51
C CYS A 101 4.60 -6.39 4.01
N LEU A 102 3.98 -5.54 4.82
CA LEU A 102 3.92 -5.73 6.27
C LEU A 102 3.23 -7.05 6.64
N SER A 103 2.27 -7.49 5.82
CA SER A 103 1.55 -8.76 5.98
C SER A 103 2.34 -9.99 5.50
N VAL A 104 3.53 -9.82 4.91
CA VAL A 104 4.39 -10.90 4.41
C VAL A 104 5.84 -10.62 4.83
N PRO A 105 6.20 -10.91 6.08
CA PRO A 105 7.54 -10.65 6.61
C PRO A 105 8.63 -11.36 5.80
N GLU A 106 9.81 -10.71 5.69
CA GLU A 106 11.05 -11.24 5.09
C GLU A 106 11.01 -11.59 3.60
N ILE A 107 9.84 -11.84 3.02
CA ILE A 107 9.70 -12.18 1.59
C ILE A 107 9.53 -10.91 0.77
N ARG A 108 10.16 -10.91 -0.39
CA ARG A 108 10.02 -9.91 -1.44
C ARG A 108 9.62 -10.60 -2.74
N GLY A 109 8.93 -9.87 -3.61
CA GLY A 109 8.53 -10.42 -4.90
C GLY A 109 8.63 -9.38 -6.01
N LYS A 110 9.14 -9.80 -7.16
CA LYS A 110 9.24 -8.94 -8.35
C LYS A 110 7.86 -8.83 -9.00
N VAL A 111 7.26 -7.62 -8.92
CA VAL A 111 5.88 -7.33 -9.36
C VAL A 111 5.90 -6.24 -10.42
N GLU A 112 5.16 -6.47 -11.51
CA GLU A 112 4.94 -5.46 -12.55
C GLU A 112 3.80 -4.51 -12.16
N ARG A 113 4.04 -3.20 -12.25
CA ARG A 113 3.07 -2.14 -11.97
C ARG A 113 3.06 -1.09 -13.08
N TYR A 114 1.93 -0.40 -13.24
CA TYR A 114 1.90 0.81 -14.07
C TYR A 114 2.76 1.90 -13.47
N TYR A 115 3.57 2.54 -14.33
CA TYR A 115 4.47 3.63 -13.90
C TYR A 115 3.70 4.87 -13.48
N LYS A 116 2.58 5.18 -14.15
CA LYS A 116 1.78 6.39 -13.89
C LYS A 116 0.29 6.06 -13.81
N ILE A 117 -0.35 6.55 -12.75
CA ILE A 117 -1.77 6.35 -12.49
C ILE A 117 -2.46 7.68 -12.18
N GLU A 118 -3.76 7.75 -12.49
CA GLU A 118 -4.68 8.74 -11.94
C GLU A 118 -5.51 8.08 -10.84
N LEU A 119 -5.53 8.70 -9.68
CA LEU A 119 -6.17 8.22 -8.47
C LEU A 119 -7.34 9.14 -8.10
N GLU A 120 -8.55 8.59 -7.97
CA GLU A 120 -9.71 9.25 -7.37
C GLU A 120 -9.98 8.66 -5.98
N TYR A 121 -10.25 9.51 -4.99
CA TYR A 121 -10.50 9.08 -3.62
C TYR A 121 -11.28 10.13 -2.84
N LEU A 122 -11.76 9.77 -1.66
CA LEU A 122 -12.21 10.72 -0.64
C LEU A 122 -11.07 10.90 0.37
N ASP A 123 -10.79 12.13 0.75
CA ASP A 123 -9.78 12.44 1.78
C ASP A 123 -10.34 12.26 3.20
N GLU A 124 -9.57 12.62 4.22
CA GLU A 124 -9.95 12.50 5.63
C GLU A 124 -11.14 13.40 6.04
N ASN A 125 -11.49 14.39 5.22
CA ASN A 125 -12.68 15.24 5.39
C ASN A 125 -13.87 14.72 4.58
N PHE A 126 -13.72 13.60 3.87
CA PHE A 126 -14.70 13.04 2.94
C PHE A 126 -14.91 13.88 1.68
N ASP A 127 -13.95 14.74 1.34
CA ASP A 127 -13.93 15.51 0.10
C ASP A 127 -13.38 14.68 -1.06
N LYS A 128 -14.03 14.75 -2.21
CA LYS A 128 -13.55 14.08 -3.43
C LYS A 128 -12.28 14.77 -3.96
N LYS A 129 -11.24 13.98 -4.17
CA LYS A 129 -9.95 14.42 -4.70
C LYS A 129 -9.53 13.55 -5.88
N THR A 130 -8.71 14.15 -6.75
CA THR A 130 -8.02 13.45 -7.84
C THR A 130 -6.55 13.82 -7.81
N ARG A 131 -5.68 12.83 -7.97
CA ARG A 131 -4.23 13.04 -8.02
C ARG A 131 -3.60 12.14 -9.08
N VAL A 132 -2.62 12.66 -9.80
CA VAL A 132 -1.76 11.86 -10.68
C VAL A 132 -0.49 11.54 -9.92
N LEU A 133 -0.10 10.26 -9.91
CA LEU A 133 1.09 9.76 -9.25
C LEU A 133 1.92 8.95 -10.25
N SER A 134 3.24 8.96 -10.07
CA SER A 134 4.19 8.19 -10.90
C SER A 134 5.22 7.45 -10.05
N GLY A 135 5.98 6.56 -10.68
CA GLY A 135 7.11 5.88 -10.07
C GLY A 135 6.74 5.11 -8.81
N PHE A 136 7.59 5.25 -7.80
CA PHE A 136 7.42 4.54 -6.53
C PHE A 136 6.11 4.88 -5.82
N SER A 137 5.70 6.15 -5.81
CA SER A 137 4.45 6.56 -5.16
C SER A 137 3.21 5.91 -5.82
N ALA A 138 3.21 5.79 -7.15
CA ALA A 138 2.17 5.07 -7.88
C ALA A 138 2.17 3.57 -7.55
N ARG A 139 3.36 2.96 -7.39
CA ARG A 139 3.53 1.56 -6.98
C ARG A 139 2.92 1.30 -5.61
N VAL A 140 3.24 2.13 -4.61
CA VAL A 140 2.70 1.99 -3.23
C VAL A 140 1.18 2.05 -3.25
N VAL A 141 0.58 3.02 -3.95
CA VAL A 141 -0.88 3.13 -4.06
C VAL A 141 -1.51 1.89 -4.71
N GLN A 142 -0.92 1.36 -5.80
CA GLN A 142 -1.41 0.14 -6.44
C GLN A 142 -1.34 -1.06 -5.50
N HIS A 143 -0.25 -1.18 -4.71
CA HIS A 143 -0.09 -2.23 -3.71
C HIS A 143 -1.16 -2.17 -2.62
N GLU A 144 -1.38 -0.99 -2.05
CA GLU A 144 -2.37 -0.82 -0.99
C GLU A 144 -3.82 -0.99 -1.51
N CYS A 145 -4.10 -0.55 -2.74
CA CYS A 145 -5.41 -0.79 -3.37
C CYS A 145 -5.65 -2.28 -3.67
N ASP A 146 -4.61 -3.08 -3.90
CA ASP A 146 -4.75 -4.52 -4.03
C ASP A 146 -5.30 -5.14 -2.74
N HIS A 147 -4.79 -4.74 -1.56
CA HIS A 147 -5.32 -5.20 -0.28
C HIS A 147 -6.82 -4.95 -0.12
N LEU A 148 -7.33 -3.82 -0.62
CA LEU A 148 -8.77 -3.51 -0.59
C LEU A 148 -9.59 -4.44 -1.49
N ASN A 149 -8.97 -5.13 -2.42
CA ASN A 149 -9.58 -6.10 -3.31
C ASN A 149 -9.29 -7.56 -2.91
N GLY A 150 -8.69 -7.79 -1.73
CA GLY A 150 -8.33 -9.10 -1.24
C GLY A 150 -7.14 -9.72 -1.97
N ILE A 151 -6.24 -8.89 -2.48
CA ILE A 151 -5.06 -9.33 -3.23
C ILE A 151 -3.80 -8.97 -2.44
N VAL A 152 -2.99 -9.97 -2.15
CA VAL A 152 -1.64 -9.79 -1.61
C VAL A 152 -0.64 -9.84 -2.77
N PHE A 153 0.46 -9.09 -2.70
CA PHE A 153 1.44 -9.01 -3.79
C PHE A 153 1.96 -10.38 -4.25
N LEU A 154 1.96 -11.38 -3.38
CA LEU A 154 2.36 -12.76 -3.70
C LEU A 154 1.60 -13.33 -4.91
N ASN A 155 0.33 -12.94 -5.10
CA ASN A 155 -0.50 -13.35 -6.23
C ASN A 155 -0.08 -12.71 -7.57
N LYS A 156 0.80 -11.71 -7.54
CA LYS A 156 1.26 -10.92 -8.70
C LYS A 156 2.73 -11.12 -9.01
N VAL A 157 3.44 -11.88 -8.20
CA VAL A 157 4.88 -12.11 -8.39
C VAL A 157 5.12 -12.87 -9.70
N SER A 158 6.06 -12.40 -10.50
CA SER A 158 6.50 -13.06 -11.73
C SER A 158 7.11 -14.43 -11.43
N LYS A 159 7.12 -15.31 -12.44
CA LYS A 159 7.76 -16.63 -12.30
C LYS A 159 9.22 -16.46 -11.86
N ASN A 160 9.61 -17.13 -10.79
CA ASN A 160 10.94 -17.04 -10.16
C ASN A 160 11.28 -15.66 -9.59
N GLY A 161 10.27 -14.79 -9.35
CA GLY A 161 10.46 -13.43 -8.84
C GLY A 161 10.55 -13.32 -7.32
N PHE A 162 10.54 -14.42 -6.56
CA PHE A 162 10.65 -14.39 -5.10
C PHE A 162 12.10 -14.29 -4.64
N ALA A 163 12.31 -13.47 -3.62
CA ALA A 163 13.58 -13.37 -2.90
C ALA A 163 13.34 -13.07 -1.41
N THR A 164 14.31 -13.30 -0.56
CA THR A 164 14.28 -12.73 0.79
C THR A 164 14.87 -11.32 0.77
N LYS A 165 14.51 -10.48 1.73
CA LYS A 165 15.13 -9.17 1.91
C LYS A 165 16.66 -9.31 1.99
N LYS A 166 17.14 -10.27 2.79
CA LYS A 166 18.58 -10.56 2.96
C LYS A 166 19.26 -10.88 1.62
N THR A 167 18.63 -11.68 0.76
CA THR A 167 19.18 -12.04 -0.55
C THR A 167 19.26 -10.82 -1.48
N ILE A 168 18.23 -9.97 -1.48
CA ILE A 168 18.22 -8.75 -2.29
C ILE A 168 19.36 -7.82 -1.87
N ASP A 169 19.53 -7.61 -0.56
CA ASP A 169 20.55 -6.73 -0.04
C ASP A 169 21.97 -7.32 -0.26
N MET A 170 22.14 -8.66 -0.11
CA MET A 170 23.43 -9.34 -0.31
C MET A 170 23.93 -9.30 -1.75
N PHE A 171 23.04 -9.44 -2.73
CA PHE A 171 23.39 -9.54 -4.15
C PHE A 171 23.02 -8.31 -4.96
N ASN A 172 22.59 -7.22 -4.30
CA ASN A 172 22.16 -5.96 -4.92
C ASN A 172 21.15 -6.18 -6.08
N LEU A 173 20.19 -7.08 -5.89
CA LEU A 173 19.27 -7.51 -6.97
C LEU A 173 18.34 -6.41 -7.48
N ARG A 174 18.37 -5.20 -6.89
CA ARG A 174 17.59 -4.05 -7.35
C ARG A 174 18.22 -3.33 -8.53
N GLU A 175 19.51 -3.54 -8.76
CA GLU A 175 20.27 -2.94 -9.88
C GLU A 175 20.38 -3.88 -11.10
N LEU A 176 19.80 -5.08 -11.02
CA LEU A 176 19.75 -6.06 -12.08
C LEU A 176 18.38 -6.09 -12.78
#